data_fedc01ac8ca8d551d57d155ea73edb52
#
_entry.id   fedc01ac8ca8d551d57d155ea73edb52
#
_cell.length_a   1.000
_cell.length_b   1.000
_cell.length_c   1.000
_cell.angle_alpha   90.00
_cell.angle_beta   90.00
_cell.angle_gamma   90.00
#
_symmetry.space_group_name_H-M   'P 1'
#
loop_
_entity.id
_entity.type
_entity.pdbx_description
1 polymer ?
#
loop_
_entity_poly.entity_id
_entity_poly.type
_entity_poly.pdbx_seq_one_letter_code
_entity_poly.pdbx_strand_id
1 'polypeptide(L)'
;MINFENISVDKINEEEFNNFSDKLIFQTKEWIGFLMETQKVTPIILRITEDDQLIGYFTGFLFKKFGIKIIGSPFRGWTTLYMGMNLKEGISYERAYIAKLIWKYLKKKYHCVYFEMIDRFITKEEAKKNKLRFEFQGSYIKDLSGTEEDLLSSFNKHCRKHIRNFEKSVVKVIFEKPDDDFATLYYSQLEKVFAYQKLTPSYDLKRVKCLLAALRDKDYVVCIKAVSPEGEVIGTTLGFGFNGRGYTWGSTNIREGKDYNQSQGLRWEMMKHWRSKQCYDYDFVGIREYKLQFNPTEIQVPRIIFTSFVPLIWMRNLAQKCYWAMNSLKSKFKKKK
;
A
#
# COMPACT_ATOMS: atom_id res chain seq x y z
N MET A 1 26.95 -3.87 19.19
CA MET A 1 27.18 -3.52 17.75
C MET A 1 26.05 -4.07 16.91
N ILE A 2 25.50 -3.27 15.92
CA ILE A 2 24.40 -3.73 15.07
C ILE A 2 24.92 -4.69 14.00
N ASN A 3 24.33 -5.88 13.93
CA ASN A 3 24.61 -6.93 12.95
C ASN A 3 23.39 -7.22 12.08
N PHE A 4 23.63 -7.73 10.86
CA PHE A 4 22.60 -8.08 9.88
C PHE A 4 22.81 -9.51 9.39
N GLU A 5 21.78 -10.33 9.50
CA GLU A 5 21.72 -11.67 8.96
C GLU A 5 20.59 -11.73 7.92
N ASN A 6 20.91 -12.22 6.71
CA ASN A 6 19.86 -12.44 5.72
C ASN A 6 19.26 -13.83 5.92
N ILE A 7 17.98 -13.86 6.21
CA ILE A 7 17.21 -15.08 6.39
C ILE A 7 16.33 -15.37 5.17
N SER A 8 16.12 -16.65 4.87
CA SER A 8 15.17 -17.04 3.81
C SER A 8 13.72 -16.96 4.32
N VAL A 9 12.77 -16.76 3.39
CA VAL A 9 11.33 -16.67 3.73
C VAL A 9 10.84 -17.92 4.47
N ASP A 10 11.36 -19.10 4.12
CA ASP A 10 10.96 -20.39 4.71
C ASP A 10 11.41 -20.52 6.18
N LYS A 11 12.48 -19.80 6.57
CA LYS A 11 13.04 -19.81 7.92
C LYS A 11 12.47 -18.72 8.83
N ILE A 12 11.48 -17.96 8.35
CA ILE A 12 10.82 -16.95 9.17
C ILE A 12 9.98 -17.67 10.26
N ASN A 13 10.30 -17.39 11.51
CA ASN A 13 9.36 -17.63 12.60
C ASN A 13 8.28 -16.54 12.54
N GLU A 14 7.06 -16.90 12.13
CA GLU A 14 5.97 -15.94 11.89
C GLU A 14 5.56 -15.20 13.17
N GLU A 15 5.56 -15.86 14.30
CA GLU A 15 5.21 -15.24 15.57
C GLU A 15 6.21 -14.15 15.94
N GLU A 16 7.51 -14.45 15.93
CA GLU A 16 8.56 -13.45 16.19
C GLU A 16 8.54 -12.34 15.14
N PHE A 17 8.40 -12.71 13.85
CA PHE A 17 8.45 -11.79 12.72
C PHE A 17 7.27 -10.81 12.68
N ASN A 18 6.10 -11.22 13.16
CA ASN A 18 4.89 -10.41 13.19
C ASN A 18 4.69 -9.65 14.51
N ASN A 19 5.44 -9.98 15.55
CA ASN A 19 5.30 -9.40 16.89
C ASN A 19 6.09 -8.06 17.04
N PHE A 20 5.77 -7.09 16.17
CA PHE A 20 6.29 -5.72 16.25
C PHE A 20 5.13 -4.73 16.13
N SER A 21 5.05 -3.76 17.05
CA SER A 21 3.99 -2.74 17.07
C SER A 21 3.98 -1.85 15.80
N ASP A 22 5.13 -1.70 15.15
CA ASP A 22 5.32 -0.96 13.91
C ASP A 22 5.17 -1.82 12.63
N LYS A 23 4.83 -3.12 12.77
CA LYS A 23 4.64 -4.02 11.64
C LYS A 23 3.46 -3.60 10.77
N LEU A 24 3.66 -3.59 9.47
CA LEU A 24 2.63 -3.28 8.47
C LEU A 24 2.30 -4.54 7.66
N ILE A 25 1.09 -4.61 7.09
CA ILE A 25 0.68 -5.71 6.22
C ILE A 25 1.65 -5.94 5.06
N PHE A 26 2.26 -4.89 4.56
CA PHE A 26 3.22 -4.93 3.44
C PHE A 26 4.53 -5.68 3.75
N GLN A 27 4.75 -6.03 5.01
CA GLN A 27 5.93 -6.73 5.50
C GLN A 27 5.61 -8.15 5.99
N THR A 28 4.36 -8.61 5.87
CA THR A 28 3.97 -9.97 6.21
C THR A 28 4.50 -10.99 5.19
N LYS A 29 4.58 -12.25 5.58
CA LYS A 29 5.05 -13.34 4.71
C LYS A 29 4.15 -13.51 3.48
N GLU A 30 2.86 -13.33 3.67
CA GLU A 30 1.83 -13.38 2.61
C GLU A 30 2.05 -12.28 1.57
N TRP A 31 2.29 -11.05 2.02
CA TRP A 31 2.57 -9.93 1.11
C TRP A 31 3.90 -10.08 0.39
N ILE A 32 4.92 -10.58 1.07
CA ILE A 32 6.22 -10.91 0.48
C ILE A 32 6.03 -11.94 -0.62
N GLY A 33 5.29 -13.03 -0.36
CA GLY A 33 4.95 -14.06 -1.34
C GLY A 33 4.23 -13.50 -2.56
N PHE A 34 3.21 -12.66 -2.34
CA PHE A 34 2.49 -11.95 -3.41
C PHE A 34 3.44 -11.14 -4.31
N LEU A 35 4.40 -10.41 -3.71
CA LEU A 35 5.35 -9.62 -4.50
C LEU A 35 6.37 -10.49 -5.23
N MET A 36 6.82 -11.58 -4.63
CA MET A 36 7.71 -12.54 -5.31
C MET A 36 7.05 -13.10 -6.58
N GLU A 37 5.79 -13.49 -6.48
CA GLU A 37 5.05 -14.05 -7.60
C GLU A 37 4.77 -13.01 -8.70
N THR A 38 4.30 -11.83 -8.32
CA THR A 38 3.82 -10.84 -9.28
C THR A 38 4.91 -9.93 -9.85
N GLN A 39 6.03 -9.75 -9.14
CA GLN A 39 7.14 -8.89 -9.56
C GLN A 39 8.37 -9.68 -10.01
N LYS A 40 8.40 -11.01 -9.80
CA LYS A 40 9.53 -11.90 -10.13
C LYS A 40 10.84 -11.39 -9.53
N VAL A 41 10.82 -11.09 -8.24
CA VAL A 41 11.93 -10.51 -7.49
C VAL A 41 12.39 -11.44 -6.37
N THR A 42 13.63 -11.26 -5.93
CA THR A 42 14.19 -12.03 -4.81
C THR A 42 14.00 -11.23 -3.51
N PRO A 43 13.34 -11.78 -2.48
CA PRO A 43 13.18 -11.12 -1.20
C PRO A 43 14.54 -11.02 -0.48
N ILE A 44 14.71 -9.92 0.25
CA ILE A 44 15.80 -9.71 1.19
C ILE A 44 15.16 -9.43 2.54
N ILE A 45 15.35 -10.32 3.49
CA ILE A 45 14.85 -10.19 4.85
C ILE A 45 16.05 -10.20 5.76
N LEU A 46 16.38 -9.06 6.35
CA LEU A 46 17.48 -8.94 7.27
C LEU A 46 16.94 -9.00 8.70
N ARG A 47 17.40 -9.99 9.45
CA ARG A 47 17.30 -10.01 10.90
C ARG A 47 18.35 -9.04 11.44
N ILE A 48 17.93 -8.10 12.28
CA ILE A 48 18.77 -7.02 12.82
C ILE A 48 18.98 -7.33 14.30
N THR A 49 20.22 -7.47 14.70
CA THR A 49 20.58 -7.74 16.11
C THR A 49 21.54 -6.69 16.63
N GLU A 50 21.48 -6.43 17.92
CA GLU A 50 22.49 -5.70 18.68
C GLU A 50 22.98 -6.62 19.80
N ASP A 51 24.30 -6.85 19.86
CA ASP A 51 24.92 -7.74 20.83
C ASP A 51 24.15 -9.08 20.96
N ASP A 52 23.89 -9.69 19.80
CA ASP A 52 23.14 -10.94 19.56
C ASP A 52 21.65 -10.91 19.92
N GLN A 53 21.16 -9.81 20.49
CA GLN A 53 19.73 -9.64 20.75
C GLN A 53 18.99 -9.10 19.53
N LEU A 54 17.85 -9.71 19.20
CA LEU A 54 16.98 -9.22 18.12
C LEU A 54 16.46 -7.84 18.45
N ILE A 55 16.71 -6.88 17.58
CA ILE A 55 16.14 -5.51 17.66
C ILE A 55 15.17 -5.21 16.52
N GLY A 56 15.14 -6.03 15.47
CA GLY A 56 14.17 -5.82 14.38
C GLY A 56 14.44 -6.63 13.13
N TYR A 57 13.66 -6.29 12.10
CA TYR A 57 13.78 -6.85 10.75
C TYR A 57 13.74 -5.74 9.71
N PHE A 58 14.42 -5.95 8.60
CA PHE A 58 14.25 -5.18 7.37
C PHE A 58 13.69 -6.07 6.29
N THR A 59 12.73 -5.56 5.51
CA THR A 59 12.14 -6.26 4.37
C THR A 59 12.35 -5.45 3.09
N GLY A 60 12.93 -6.07 2.08
CA GLY A 60 13.14 -5.47 0.77
C GLY A 60 13.27 -6.53 -0.32
N PHE A 61 13.52 -6.10 -1.55
CA PHE A 61 13.59 -6.97 -2.72
C PHE A 61 14.73 -6.60 -3.63
N LEU A 62 15.49 -7.62 -4.05
CA LEU A 62 16.53 -7.51 -5.06
C LEU A 62 15.90 -7.68 -6.44
N PHE A 63 16.13 -6.71 -7.30
CA PHE A 63 15.84 -6.78 -8.73
C PHE A 63 17.15 -6.75 -9.53
N LYS A 64 17.30 -7.69 -10.45
CA LYS A 64 18.48 -7.79 -11.32
C LYS A 64 18.05 -7.69 -12.78
N LYS A 65 18.59 -6.72 -13.49
CA LYS A 65 18.36 -6.54 -14.92
C LYS A 65 19.62 -6.04 -15.63
N PHE A 66 20.00 -6.70 -16.73
CA PHE A 66 21.22 -6.36 -17.50
C PHE A 66 22.50 -6.25 -16.63
N GLY A 67 22.67 -7.16 -15.68
CA GLY A 67 23.81 -7.13 -14.75
C GLY A 67 23.71 -6.12 -13.62
N ILE A 68 22.80 -5.15 -13.70
CA ILE A 68 22.59 -4.14 -12.67
C ILE A 68 21.69 -4.72 -11.55
N LYS A 69 22.13 -4.55 -10.32
CA LYS A 69 21.40 -4.95 -9.11
C LYS A 69 20.91 -3.72 -8.39
N ILE A 70 19.60 -3.66 -8.18
CA ILE A 70 18.95 -2.60 -7.40
C ILE A 70 18.05 -3.22 -6.33
N ILE A 71 17.83 -2.50 -5.24
CA ILE A 71 17.02 -2.97 -4.13
C ILE A 71 15.91 -1.95 -3.86
N GLY A 72 14.71 -2.44 -3.62
CA GLY A 72 13.54 -1.62 -3.26
C GLY A 72 12.82 -2.15 -2.03
N SER A 73 12.33 -1.22 -1.21
CA SER A 73 11.56 -1.53 -0.02
C SER A 73 10.45 -0.46 0.22
N PRO A 74 9.38 -0.45 -0.61
CA PRO A 74 9.21 -1.10 -1.92
C PRO A 74 9.74 -0.26 -3.09
N PHE A 75 9.73 -0.83 -4.30
CA PHE A 75 9.91 -0.03 -5.51
C PHE A 75 8.65 0.79 -5.83
N ARG A 76 8.85 1.93 -6.48
CA ARG A 76 7.75 2.77 -6.97
C ARG A 76 6.91 2.01 -8.00
N GLY A 77 5.59 2.14 -7.89
CA GLY A 77 4.63 1.53 -8.83
C GLY A 77 4.20 0.09 -8.48
N TRP A 78 4.67 -0.44 -7.38
CA TRP A 78 4.29 -1.81 -6.95
C TRP A 78 2.96 -1.91 -6.23
N THR A 79 2.22 -0.82 -6.11
CA THR A 79 0.97 -0.78 -5.32
C THR A 79 1.15 -1.22 -3.85
N THR A 80 2.39 -1.19 -3.38
CA THR A 80 2.81 -1.40 -2.00
C THR A 80 3.24 -0.05 -1.46
N LEU A 81 2.62 0.40 -0.39
CA LEU A 81 2.74 1.79 0.06
C LEU A 81 4.02 2.01 0.86
N TYR A 82 4.26 1.13 1.80
CA TYR A 82 5.37 1.17 2.74
C TYR A 82 6.05 -0.20 2.88
N MET A 83 7.28 -0.20 3.32
CA MET A 83 7.99 -1.38 3.81
C MET A 83 9.01 -0.94 4.87
N GLY A 84 10.31 -1.07 4.57
CA GLY A 84 11.35 -0.63 5.49
C GLY A 84 11.61 -1.63 6.61
N MET A 85 11.69 -1.10 7.82
CA MET A 85 12.06 -1.84 9.01
C MET A 85 10.87 -2.04 9.95
N ASN A 86 10.92 -3.13 10.69
CA ASN A 86 10.18 -3.31 11.94
C ASN A 86 11.21 -3.32 13.06
N LEU A 87 11.03 -2.48 14.05
CA LEU A 87 11.98 -2.32 15.13
C LEU A 87 11.27 -2.43 16.48
N LYS A 88 11.94 -3.03 17.45
CA LYS A 88 11.44 -3.06 18.84
C LYS A 88 11.30 -1.64 19.37
N GLU A 89 10.34 -1.45 20.24
CA GLU A 89 10.18 -0.20 20.97
C GLU A 89 11.38 0.04 21.90
N GLY A 90 11.71 1.30 22.11
CA GLY A 90 12.77 1.69 23.05
C GLY A 90 14.20 1.49 22.56
N ILE A 91 14.43 1.14 21.28
CA ILE A 91 15.80 1.11 20.74
C ILE A 91 16.42 2.51 20.76
N SER A 92 17.71 2.58 21.05
CA SER A 92 18.45 3.85 21.17
C SER A 92 18.83 4.50 19.84
N TYR A 93 18.65 3.80 18.72
CA TYR A 93 19.07 4.26 17.39
C TYR A 93 17.94 4.89 16.61
N GLU A 94 18.23 5.98 15.92
CA GLU A 94 17.33 6.53 14.91
C GLU A 94 17.16 5.56 13.73
N ARG A 95 15.95 5.42 13.22
CA ARG A 95 15.64 4.56 12.06
C ARG A 95 16.45 4.96 10.84
N ALA A 96 16.63 6.25 10.60
CA ALA A 96 17.46 6.77 9.51
C ALA A 96 18.94 6.37 9.63
N TYR A 97 19.46 6.23 10.84
CA TYR A 97 20.80 5.70 11.06
C TYR A 97 20.89 4.22 10.72
N ILE A 98 19.94 3.40 11.16
CA ILE A 98 19.88 1.98 10.81
C ILE A 98 19.73 1.81 9.29
N ALA A 99 18.95 2.65 8.61
CA ALA A 99 18.84 2.65 7.15
C ALA A 99 20.19 2.85 6.43
N LYS A 100 21.07 3.71 6.96
CA LYS A 100 22.45 3.86 6.44
C LYS A 100 23.28 2.60 6.64
N LEU A 101 23.14 1.93 7.78
CA LEU A 101 23.86 0.69 8.05
C LEU A 101 23.37 -0.44 7.11
N ILE A 102 22.04 -0.53 6.89
CA ILE A 102 21.42 -1.45 5.92
C ILE A 102 22.00 -1.19 4.54
N TRP A 103 22.06 0.07 4.09
CA TRP A 103 22.65 0.41 2.79
C TRP A 103 24.11 -0.07 2.67
N LYS A 104 24.93 0.17 3.70
CA LYS A 104 26.33 -0.29 3.71
C LYS A 104 26.41 -1.80 3.58
N TYR A 105 25.58 -2.52 4.32
CA TYR A 105 25.51 -3.98 4.27
C TYR A 105 25.06 -4.49 2.89
N LEU A 106 23.96 -3.96 2.36
CA LEU A 106 23.39 -4.35 1.08
C LEU A 106 24.39 -4.10 -0.08
N LYS A 107 25.03 -2.93 -0.06
CA LYS A 107 26.06 -2.58 -1.06
C LYS A 107 27.23 -3.57 -1.03
N LYS A 108 27.71 -3.92 0.16
CA LYS A 108 28.84 -4.86 0.33
C LYS A 108 28.44 -6.29 -0.07
N LYS A 109 27.28 -6.77 0.38
CA LYS A 109 26.85 -8.17 0.18
C LYS A 109 26.34 -8.46 -1.22
N TYR A 110 25.54 -7.54 -1.79
CA TYR A 110 24.88 -7.77 -3.08
C TYR A 110 25.52 -7.01 -4.24
N HIS A 111 26.48 -6.12 -3.97
CA HIS A 111 27.08 -5.21 -4.97
C HIS A 111 25.99 -4.40 -5.70
N CYS A 112 24.95 -3.98 -4.97
CA CYS A 112 23.90 -3.16 -5.52
C CYS A 112 24.35 -1.71 -5.68
N VAL A 113 23.87 -1.06 -6.72
CA VAL A 113 24.22 0.34 -7.06
C VAL A 113 23.15 1.34 -6.67
N TYR A 114 21.97 0.85 -6.34
CA TYR A 114 20.81 1.67 -5.97
C TYR A 114 19.96 0.94 -4.93
N PHE A 115 19.48 1.69 -3.95
CA PHE A 115 18.51 1.23 -2.96
C PHE A 115 17.51 2.35 -2.67
N GLU A 116 16.22 2.04 -2.73
CA GLU A 116 15.16 2.94 -2.27
C GLU A 116 14.31 2.26 -1.20
N MET A 117 13.84 3.06 -0.24
CA MET A 117 13.03 2.59 0.87
C MET A 117 11.99 3.63 1.27
N ILE A 118 10.78 3.17 1.60
CA ILE A 118 9.76 3.96 2.29
C ILE A 118 9.43 3.26 3.60
N ASP A 119 9.98 3.78 4.67
CA ASP A 119 9.62 3.38 6.03
C ASP A 119 8.64 4.43 6.58
N ARG A 120 7.43 3.99 6.96
CA ARG A 120 6.37 4.89 7.42
C ARG A 120 6.78 5.71 8.65
N PHE A 121 7.71 5.20 9.43
CA PHE A 121 8.09 5.75 10.72
C PHE A 121 9.37 6.61 10.70
N ILE A 122 10.01 6.76 9.55
CA ILE A 122 11.09 7.74 9.38
C ILE A 122 10.46 9.10 9.10
N THR A 123 10.76 10.09 9.96
CA THR A 123 10.29 11.45 9.76
C THR A 123 11.17 12.25 8.79
N LYS A 124 10.63 13.36 8.30
CA LYS A 124 11.39 14.32 7.48
C LYS A 124 12.59 14.90 8.24
N GLU A 125 12.38 15.22 9.50
CA GLU A 125 13.38 15.79 10.41
C GLU A 125 14.52 14.81 10.62
N GLU A 126 14.19 13.56 10.89
CA GLU A 126 15.16 12.47 11.05
C GLU A 126 15.97 12.23 9.77
N ALA A 127 15.29 12.21 8.61
CA ALA A 127 15.94 12.06 7.32
C ALA A 127 16.91 13.22 7.02
N LYS A 128 16.52 14.48 7.32
CA LYS A 128 17.36 15.66 7.17
C LYS A 128 18.57 15.65 8.12
N LYS A 129 18.34 15.37 9.41
CA LYS A 129 19.40 15.28 10.43
C LYS A 129 20.46 14.25 10.02
N ASN A 130 20.03 13.16 9.46
CA ASN A 130 20.89 12.10 8.95
C ASN A 130 21.45 12.35 7.56
N LYS A 131 21.21 13.52 6.95
CA LYS A 131 21.68 13.89 5.60
C LYS A 131 21.32 12.86 4.53
N LEU A 132 20.11 12.27 4.62
CA LEU A 132 19.59 11.31 3.65
C LEU A 132 19.03 12.07 2.45
N ARG A 133 19.21 11.51 1.25
CA ARG A 133 18.48 11.95 0.06
C ARG A 133 17.11 11.32 0.08
N PHE A 134 16.06 12.13 -0.12
CA PHE A 134 14.69 11.63 -0.16
C PHE A 134 13.79 12.44 -1.08
N GLU A 135 12.71 11.81 -1.49
CA GLU A 135 11.52 12.41 -2.11
C GLU A 135 10.34 12.16 -1.20
N PHE A 136 9.26 12.94 -1.31
CA PHE A 136 8.06 12.68 -0.50
C PHE A 136 7.06 11.78 -1.21
N GLN A 137 6.43 10.90 -0.42
CA GLN A 137 5.21 10.21 -0.77
C GLN A 137 4.13 10.62 0.23
N GLY A 138 3.07 11.23 -0.28
CA GLY A 138 1.95 11.64 0.56
C GLY A 138 0.87 10.58 0.65
N SER A 139 0.20 10.50 1.80
CA SER A 139 -1.05 9.78 1.98
C SER A 139 -1.99 10.53 2.91
N TYR A 140 -3.28 10.14 2.89
CA TYR A 140 -4.29 10.63 3.82
C TYR A 140 -4.65 9.53 4.81
N ILE A 141 -4.53 9.86 6.10
CA ILE A 141 -4.82 8.96 7.21
C ILE A 141 -6.06 9.46 7.94
N LYS A 142 -6.97 8.55 8.23
CA LYS A 142 -8.13 8.83 9.09
C LYS A 142 -7.98 8.08 10.40
N ASP A 143 -8.10 8.82 11.49
CA ASP A 143 -8.22 8.25 12.82
C ASP A 143 -9.59 7.53 12.93
N LEU A 144 -9.56 6.27 13.35
CA LEU A 144 -10.73 5.42 13.57
C LEU A 144 -11.07 5.26 15.07
N SER A 145 -10.38 5.94 15.96
CA SER A 145 -10.68 5.93 17.39
C SER A 145 -12.05 6.56 17.68
N GLY A 146 -12.58 6.32 18.86
CA GLY A 146 -13.89 6.82 19.26
C GLY A 146 -15.07 5.98 18.78
N THR A 147 -16.28 6.53 18.78
CA THR A 147 -17.51 5.86 18.32
C THR A 147 -17.71 6.01 16.79
N GLU A 148 -18.63 5.26 16.21
CA GLU A 148 -19.02 5.47 14.80
C GLU A 148 -19.63 6.86 14.58
N GLU A 149 -20.37 7.39 15.57
CA GLU A 149 -20.91 8.73 15.54
C GLU A 149 -19.81 9.80 15.55
N ASP A 150 -18.78 9.63 16.38
CA ASP A 150 -17.63 10.54 16.40
C ASP A 150 -16.92 10.53 15.04
N LEU A 151 -16.69 9.34 14.49
CA LEU A 151 -16.06 9.20 13.18
C LEU A 151 -16.90 9.85 12.08
N LEU A 152 -18.20 9.57 12.02
CA LEU A 152 -19.10 10.17 11.04
C LEU A 152 -19.19 11.69 11.22
N SER A 153 -19.28 12.18 12.46
CA SER A 153 -19.37 13.61 12.76
C SER A 153 -18.14 14.38 12.31
N SER A 154 -16.99 13.74 12.34
CA SER A 154 -15.70 14.31 11.91
C SER A 154 -15.58 14.56 10.41
N PHE A 155 -16.44 13.97 9.57
CA PHE A 155 -16.45 14.20 8.12
C PHE A 155 -17.10 15.56 7.77
N ASN A 156 -16.83 16.08 6.58
CA ASN A 156 -17.49 17.29 6.16
C ASN A 156 -19.02 17.08 5.97
N LYS A 157 -19.79 18.18 6.03
CA LYS A 157 -21.27 18.15 5.95
C LYS A 157 -21.79 17.41 4.71
N HIS A 158 -21.10 17.58 3.58
CA HIS A 158 -21.50 16.98 2.30
C HIS A 158 -21.31 15.46 2.32
N CYS A 159 -20.16 14.99 2.80
CA CYS A 159 -19.87 13.56 2.96
C CYS A 159 -20.88 12.89 3.90
N ARG A 160 -21.16 13.50 5.07
CA ARG A 160 -22.16 12.98 6.00
C ARG A 160 -23.55 12.84 5.37
N LYS A 161 -23.96 13.85 4.56
CA LYS A 161 -25.24 13.78 3.83
C LYS A 161 -25.26 12.60 2.85
N HIS A 162 -24.17 12.40 2.10
CA HIS A 162 -24.07 11.31 1.13
C HIS A 162 -24.11 9.94 1.81
N ILE A 163 -23.39 9.77 2.93
CA ILE A 163 -23.41 8.52 3.71
C ILE A 163 -24.82 8.23 4.21
N ARG A 164 -25.49 9.22 4.83
CA ARG A 164 -26.88 9.04 5.31
C ARG A 164 -27.87 8.73 4.18
N ASN A 165 -27.66 9.31 3.01
CA ASN A 165 -28.48 8.99 1.84
C ASN A 165 -28.25 7.56 1.37
N PHE A 166 -26.99 7.10 1.38
CA PHE A 166 -26.65 5.74 1.07
C PHE A 166 -27.27 4.74 2.06
N GLU A 167 -27.16 4.98 3.36
CA GLU A 167 -27.73 4.13 4.42
C GLU A 167 -29.27 4.07 4.35
N LYS A 168 -29.93 5.15 3.94
CA LYS A 168 -31.39 5.21 3.72
C LYS A 168 -31.82 4.61 2.39
N SER A 169 -30.88 4.34 1.52
CA SER A 169 -31.21 3.75 0.23
C SER A 169 -31.48 2.25 0.38
N VAL A 170 -32.12 1.67 -0.62
CA VAL A 170 -32.40 0.22 -0.71
C VAL A 170 -31.22 -0.58 -1.29
N VAL A 171 -30.03 0.04 -1.39
CA VAL A 171 -28.80 -0.60 -1.83
C VAL A 171 -28.34 -1.64 -0.80
N LYS A 172 -28.06 -2.83 -1.26
CA LYS A 172 -27.51 -3.89 -0.40
C LYS A 172 -25.98 -3.84 -0.41
N VAL A 173 -25.38 -3.79 0.77
CA VAL A 173 -23.94 -3.95 0.96
C VAL A 173 -23.65 -5.41 1.30
N ILE A 174 -22.77 -6.03 0.52
CA ILE A 174 -22.44 -7.45 0.67
C ILE A 174 -20.93 -7.58 0.87
N PHE A 175 -20.55 -8.24 1.95
CA PHE A 175 -19.18 -8.66 2.20
C PHE A 175 -18.96 -10.00 1.49
N GLU A 176 -18.01 -9.99 0.56
CA GLU A 176 -17.72 -11.13 -0.30
C GLU A 176 -16.46 -11.88 0.15
N LYS A 177 -16.38 -13.15 -0.26
CA LYS A 177 -15.16 -13.92 -0.09
C LYS A 177 -14.04 -13.34 -0.98
N PRO A 178 -12.79 -13.33 -0.48
CA PRO A 178 -11.64 -12.87 -1.27
C PRO A 178 -11.18 -13.96 -2.25
N ASP A 179 -11.98 -14.23 -3.27
CA ASP A 179 -11.78 -15.27 -4.26
C ASP A 179 -11.63 -14.74 -5.69
N ASP A 180 -11.52 -15.65 -6.63
CA ASP A 180 -11.35 -15.35 -8.04
C ASP A 180 -12.58 -14.69 -8.67
N ASP A 181 -13.78 -14.98 -8.16
CA ASP A 181 -15.04 -14.41 -8.66
C ASP A 181 -15.10 -12.92 -8.27
N PHE A 182 -14.80 -12.60 -7.01
CA PHE A 182 -14.70 -11.21 -6.58
C PHE A 182 -13.57 -10.47 -7.32
N ALA A 183 -12.40 -11.10 -7.49
CA ALA A 183 -11.30 -10.50 -8.25
C ALA A 183 -11.71 -10.12 -9.67
N THR A 184 -12.44 -11.01 -10.33
CA THR A 184 -12.93 -10.81 -11.71
C THR A 184 -13.98 -9.68 -11.76
N LEU A 185 -14.93 -9.69 -10.84
CA LEU A 185 -15.93 -8.63 -10.71
C LEU A 185 -15.28 -7.26 -10.46
N TYR A 186 -14.41 -7.18 -9.44
CA TYR A 186 -13.69 -5.96 -9.11
C TYR A 186 -12.88 -5.42 -10.29
N TYR A 187 -12.15 -6.30 -10.97
CA TYR A 187 -11.27 -5.89 -12.06
C TYR A 187 -12.06 -5.43 -13.28
N SER A 188 -13.17 -6.08 -13.62
CA SER A 188 -14.06 -5.66 -14.71
C SER A 188 -14.64 -4.25 -14.48
N GLN A 189 -15.02 -3.95 -13.23
CA GLN A 189 -15.46 -2.60 -12.87
C GLN A 189 -14.31 -1.59 -12.87
N LEU A 190 -13.11 -2.01 -12.44
CA LEU A 190 -11.93 -1.16 -12.50
C LEU A 190 -11.59 -0.75 -13.93
N GLU A 191 -11.67 -1.68 -14.90
CA GLU A 191 -11.47 -1.38 -16.31
C GLU A 191 -12.48 -0.34 -16.83
N LYS A 192 -13.77 -0.48 -16.47
CA LYS A 192 -14.81 0.51 -16.82
C LYS A 192 -14.48 1.89 -16.26
N VAL A 193 -14.14 1.99 -14.97
CA VAL A 193 -13.78 3.26 -14.31
C VAL A 193 -12.56 3.91 -14.96
N PHE A 194 -11.54 3.14 -15.30
CA PHE A 194 -10.34 3.65 -15.97
C PHE A 194 -10.63 4.04 -17.43
N ALA A 195 -11.43 3.26 -18.16
CA ALA A 195 -11.86 3.58 -19.52
C ALA A 195 -12.63 4.90 -19.56
N TYR A 196 -13.51 5.14 -18.61
CA TYR A 196 -14.24 6.40 -18.48
C TYR A 196 -13.30 7.60 -18.29
N GLN A 197 -12.20 7.43 -17.55
CA GLN A 197 -11.15 8.43 -17.40
C GLN A 197 -10.14 8.46 -18.55
N LYS A 198 -10.33 7.60 -19.58
CA LYS A 198 -9.41 7.42 -20.72
C LYS A 198 -8.01 6.95 -20.29
N LEU A 199 -7.98 6.14 -19.25
CA LEU A 199 -6.79 5.53 -18.69
C LEU A 199 -6.88 3.99 -18.80
N THR A 200 -5.79 3.32 -18.47
CA THR A 200 -5.73 1.87 -18.26
C THR A 200 -5.30 1.59 -16.83
N PRO A 201 -5.82 0.55 -16.16
CA PRO A 201 -5.34 0.13 -14.86
C PRO A 201 -3.82 -0.09 -14.85
N SER A 202 -3.17 0.23 -13.74
CA SER A 202 -1.72 0.08 -13.57
C SER A 202 -1.29 -1.36 -13.25
N TYR A 203 -2.25 -2.26 -13.06
CA TYR A 203 -2.06 -3.69 -12.80
C TYR A 203 -3.17 -4.48 -13.52
N ASP A 204 -2.96 -5.77 -13.70
CA ASP A 204 -3.86 -6.69 -14.37
C ASP A 204 -4.71 -7.52 -13.40
N LEU A 205 -5.68 -8.26 -13.94
CA LEU A 205 -6.54 -9.18 -13.17
C LEU A 205 -5.72 -10.24 -12.44
N LYS A 206 -4.67 -10.77 -13.08
CA LYS A 206 -3.80 -11.78 -12.46
C LYS A 206 -3.23 -11.28 -11.14
N ARG A 207 -2.80 -10.01 -11.10
CA ARG A 207 -2.26 -9.40 -9.88
C ARG A 207 -3.30 -9.33 -8.76
N VAL A 208 -4.57 -9.02 -9.08
CA VAL A 208 -5.66 -9.01 -8.08
C VAL A 208 -5.89 -10.42 -7.54
N LYS A 209 -5.99 -11.42 -8.42
CA LYS A 209 -6.15 -12.83 -8.04
C LYS A 209 -5.01 -13.33 -7.15
N CYS A 210 -3.75 -13.07 -7.52
CA CYS A 210 -2.59 -13.42 -6.70
C CYS A 210 -2.63 -12.77 -5.31
N LEU A 211 -3.08 -11.51 -5.23
CA LEU A 211 -3.19 -10.81 -3.95
C LEU A 211 -4.25 -11.44 -3.05
N LEU A 212 -5.46 -11.69 -3.58
CA LEU A 212 -6.54 -12.31 -2.82
C LEU A 212 -6.16 -13.72 -2.40
N ALA A 213 -5.55 -14.51 -3.29
CA ALA A 213 -5.05 -15.84 -2.98
C ALA A 213 -4.00 -15.84 -1.84
N ALA A 214 -3.12 -14.83 -1.80
CA ALA A 214 -2.11 -14.71 -0.75
C ALA A 214 -2.70 -14.35 0.62
N LEU A 215 -3.82 -13.63 0.66
CA LEU A 215 -4.38 -13.07 1.90
C LEU A 215 -5.67 -13.75 2.38
N ARG A 216 -6.32 -14.59 1.57
CA ARG A 216 -7.66 -15.14 1.85
C ARG A 216 -7.76 -16.00 3.09
N ASP A 217 -6.67 -16.67 3.47
CA ASP A 217 -6.63 -17.56 4.64
C ASP A 217 -6.29 -16.81 5.94
N LYS A 218 -6.14 -15.50 5.85
CA LYS A 218 -5.89 -14.59 6.96
C LYS A 218 -6.98 -13.51 6.99
N ASP A 219 -7.29 -13.01 8.15
CA ASP A 219 -8.28 -11.94 8.36
C ASP A 219 -7.72 -10.55 7.97
N TYR A 220 -6.92 -10.52 6.89
CA TYR A 220 -6.18 -9.33 6.45
C TYR A 220 -6.82 -8.60 5.28
N VAL A 221 -7.81 -9.19 4.65
CA VAL A 221 -8.43 -8.63 3.44
C VAL A 221 -9.95 -8.59 3.57
N VAL A 222 -10.56 -7.54 3.07
CA VAL A 222 -12.00 -7.41 2.98
C VAL A 222 -12.42 -6.98 1.58
N CYS A 223 -13.43 -7.65 1.07
CA CYS A 223 -14.05 -7.45 -0.23
C CYS A 223 -15.51 -7.03 -0.02
N ILE A 224 -15.91 -5.88 -0.55
CA ILE A 224 -17.28 -5.37 -0.40
C ILE A 224 -17.84 -5.00 -1.76
N LYS A 225 -19.11 -5.34 -2.01
CA LYS A 225 -19.86 -4.84 -3.16
C LYS A 225 -21.15 -4.14 -2.74
N ALA A 226 -21.58 -3.19 -3.53
CA ALA A 226 -22.89 -2.54 -3.43
C ALA A 226 -23.76 -3.00 -4.58
N VAL A 227 -24.97 -3.46 -4.26
CA VAL A 227 -25.94 -3.98 -5.22
C VAL A 227 -27.19 -3.09 -5.19
N SER A 228 -27.58 -2.58 -6.35
CA SER A 228 -28.77 -1.74 -6.52
C SER A 228 -30.06 -2.56 -6.29
N PRO A 229 -31.24 -1.90 -6.14
CA PRO A 229 -32.52 -2.59 -6.05
C PRO A 229 -32.84 -3.46 -7.27
N GLU A 230 -32.29 -3.09 -8.42
CA GLU A 230 -32.46 -3.81 -9.70
C GLU A 230 -31.54 -5.05 -9.80
N GLY A 231 -30.69 -5.29 -8.78
CA GLY A 231 -29.78 -6.42 -8.74
C GLY A 231 -28.42 -6.16 -9.39
N GLU A 232 -28.14 -4.94 -9.81
CA GLU A 232 -26.87 -4.59 -10.47
C GLU A 232 -25.77 -4.26 -9.45
N VAL A 233 -24.55 -4.72 -9.68
CA VAL A 233 -23.40 -4.32 -8.86
C VAL A 233 -22.90 -2.95 -9.28
N ILE A 234 -23.20 -1.94 -8.48
CA ILE A 234 -22.91 -0.52 -8.75
C ILE A 234 -21.57 -0.03 -8.19
N GLY A 235 -20.88 -0.84 -7.42
CA GLY A 235 -19.54 -0.54 -6.93
C GLY A 235 -18.94 -1.68 -6.14
N THR A 236 -17.61 -1.73 -6.14
CA THR A 236 -16.83 -2.67 -5.33
C THR A 236 -15.70 -1.93 -4.61
N THR A 237 -15.28 -2.45 -3.47
CA THR A 237 -14.10 -1.96 -2.76
C THR A 237 -13.31 -3.11 -2.17
N LEU A 238 -12.00 -2.98 -2.21
CA LEU A 238 -11.03 -3.93 -1.71
C LEU A 238 -10.08 -3.20 -0.75
N GLY A 239 -9.91 -3.72 0.44
CA GLY A 239 -9.05 -3.15 1.46
C GLY A 239 -8.36 -4.21 2.29
N PHE A 240 -7.35 -3.77 3.04
CA PHE A 240 -6.55 -4.60 3.92
C PHE A 240 -6.52 -4.03 5.32
N GLY A 241 -6.25 -4.90 6.30
CA GLY A 241 -5.99 -4.48 7.66
C GLY A 241 -5.00 -5.42 8.34
N PHE A 242 -4.14 -4.86 9.16
CA PHE A 242 -3.18 -5.59 9.94
C PHE A 242 -2.66 -4.70 11.08
N ASN A 243 -2.48 -5.28 12.25
CA ASN A 243 -1.83 -4.64 13.40
C ASN A 243 -2.40 -3.24 13.68
N GLY A 244 -3.73 -3.17 13.81
CA GLY A 244 -4.44 -1.93 14.13
C GLY A 244 -4.55 -0.90 13.01
N ARG A 245 -4.17 -1.22 11.76
CA ARG A 245 -4.20 -0.30 10.62
C ARG A 245 -4.96 -0.87 9.44
N GLY A 246 -5.94 -0.09 8.94
CA GLY A 246 -6.68 -0.39 7.74
C GLY A 246 -6.14 0.38 6.51
N TYR A 247 -6.33 -0.19 5.31
CA TYR A 247 -5.85 0.41 4.06
C TYR A 247 -6.89 0.20 2.95
N THR A 248 -7.10 1.22 2.12
CA THR A 248 -7.78 1.04 0.84
C THR A 248 -6.79 0.49 -0.20
N TRP A 249 -7.11 -0.63 -0.86
CA TRP A 249 -6.40 -0.99 -2.09
C TRP A 249 -7.00 -0.29 -3.30
N GLY A 250 -8.29 -0.43 -3.48
CA GLY A 250 -9.00 0.19 -4.57
C GLY A 250 -10.51 0.17 -4.36
N SER A 251 -11.18 1.07 -5.06
CA SER A 251 -12.62 1.21 -5.00
C SER A 251 -13.11 1.59 -6.39
N THR A 252 -14.12 0.89 -6.85
CA THR A 252 -14.81 1.18 -8.12
C THR A 252 -16.15 1.84 -7.82
N ASN A 253 -16.60 2.65 -8.75
CA ASN A 253 -17.91 3.29 -8.67
C ASN A 253 -18.44 3.40 -10.10
N ILE A 254 -19.46 2.64 -10.40
CA ILE A 254 -20.12 2.68 -11.71
C ILE A 254 -20.95 3.96 -11.78
N ARG A 255 -20.74 4.76 -12.81
CA ARG A 255 -21.38 6.06 -13.00
C ARG A 255 -22.63 5.99 -13.87
N GLU A 256 -22.85 4.87 -14.47
CA GLU A 256 -24.04 4.60 -15.28
C GLU A 256 -25.24 4.37 -14.35
N GLY A 257 -26.38 4.94 -14.69
CA GLY A 257 -27.60 4.82 -13.91
C GLY A 257 -27.71 5.81 -12.74
N LYS A 258 -28.50 5.45 -11.74
CA LYS A 258 -28.77 6.27 -10.56
C LYS A 258 -27.60 6.31 -9.60
N ASP A 259 -27.20 7.48 -9.15
CA ASP A 259 -26.20 7.65 -8.10
C ASP A 259 -26.84 7.48 -6.71
N TYR A 260 -26.51 6.40 -6.04
CA TYR A 260 -26.92 6.11 -4.67
C TYR A 260 -25.92 6.60 -3.61
N ASN A 261 -24.92 7.38 -3.99
CA ASN A 261 -23.76 7.77 -3.17
C ASN A 261 -22.89 6.58 -2.74
N GLN A 262 -22.89 5.51 -3.52
CA GLN A 262 -22.19 4.27 -3.23
C GLN A 262 -20.66 4.48 -3.04
N SER A 263 -20.09 5.51 -3.63
CA SER A 263 -18.66 5.84 -3.45
C SER A 263 -18.32 6.21 -2.00
N GLN A 264 -19.18 7.01 -1.35
CA GLN A 264 -19.03 7.38 0.05
C GLN A 264 -19.47 6.24 0.96
N GLY A 265 -20.59 5.60 0.63
CA GLY A 265 -21.13 4.48 1.38
C GLY A 265 -20.16 3.31 1.51
N LEU A 266 -19.58 2.83 0.42
CA LEU A 266 -18.61 1.72 0.46
C LEU A 266 -17.34 2.05 1.26
N ARG A 267 -16.87 3.30 1.21
CA ARG A 267 -15.72 3.71 2.05
C ARG A 267 -16.11 3.79 3.52
N TRP A 268 -17.32 4.22 3.80
CA TRP A 268 -17.86 4.23 5.16
C TRP A 268 -17.94 2.81 5.72
N GLU A 269 -18.51 1.85 4.96
CA GLU A 269 -18.57 0.46 5.34
C GLU A 269 -17.18 -0.16 5.58
N MET A 270 -16.21 0.18 4.73
CA MET A 270 -14.83 -0.24 4.89
C MET A 270 -14.20 0.28 6.20
N MET A 271 -14.42 1.56 6.52
CA MET A 271 -13.91 2.14 7.79
C MET A 271 -14.60 1.54 9.00
N LYS A 272 -15.93 1.32 8.97
CA LYS A 272 -16.67 0.62 10.03
C LYS A 272 -16.12 -0.79 10.25
N HIS A 273 -15.89 -1.53 9.16
CA HIS A 273 -15.32 -2.88 9.24
C HIS A 273 -13.96 -2.87 9.96
N TRP A 274 -13.02 -2.04 9.52
CA TRP A 274 -11.68 -2.01 10.14
C TRP A 274 -11.72 -1.48 11.57
N ARG A 275 -12.61 -0.54 11.87
CA ARG A 275 -12.85 -0.09 13.24
C ARG A 275 -13.38 -1.23 14.13
N SER A 276 -14.32 -2.03 13.67
CA SER A 276 -14.82 -3.22 14.41
C SER A 276 -13.74 -4.27 14.65
N LYS A 277 -12.70 -4.31 13.81
CA LYS A 277 -11.48 -5.11 13.97
C LYS A 277 -10.40 -4.39 14.80
N GLN A 278 -10.77 -3.36 15.57
CA GLN A 278 -9.89 -2.59 16.45
C GLN A 278 -8.75 -1.86 15.72
N CYS A 279 -8.89 -1.57 14.42
CA CYS A 279 -7.98 -0.65 13.75
C CYS A 279 -8.19 0.76 14.28
N TYR A 280 -7.09 1.43 14.60
CA TYR A 280 -7.09 2.80 15.11
C TYR A 280 -6.78 3.83 14.03
N ASP A 281 -6.19 3.43 12.90
CA ASP A 281 -6.01 4.30 11.75
C ASP A 281 -6.41 3.63 10.42
N TYR A 282 -6.77 4.47 9.44
CA TYR A 282 -7.14 4.05 8.11
C TYR A 282 -6.44 4.89 7.05
N ASP A 283 -5.62 4.23 6.23
CA ASP A 283 -4.88 4.86 5.16
C ASP A 283 -5.67 4.79 3.83
N PHE A 284 -6.01 5.94 3.29
CA PHE A 284 -6.69 6.04 1.99
C PHE A 284 -5.76 5.78 0.80
N VAL A 285 -4.48 5.54 1.01
CA VAL A 285 -3.46 5.22 0.00
C VAL A 285 -3.31 6.33 -1.05
N GLY A 286 -2.43 7.28 -0.75
CA GLY A 286 -2.09 8.41 -1.61
C GLY A 286 -3.05 9.60 -1.50
N ILE A 287 -2.61 10.71 -2.05
CA ILE A 287 -3.29 12.02 -2.02
C ILE A 287 -4.21 12.13 -3.23
N ARG A 288 -5.50 12.37 -2.97
CA ARG A 288 -6.51 12.71 -3.98
C ARG A 288 -7.57 13.62 -3.35
N GLU A 289 -7.95 14.67 -4.03
CA GLU A 289 -8.86 15.71 -3.54
C GLU A 289 -10.20 15.18 -2.99
N TYR A 290 -10.81 14.22 -3.68
CA TYR A 290 -12.08 13.64 -3.24
C TYR A 290 -12.02 12.96 -1.86
N LYS A 291 -10.84 12.64 -1.34
CA LYS A 291 -10.66 12.04 -0.01
C LYS A 291 -10.76 13.08 1.10
N LEU A 292 -10.55 14.36 0.79
CA LEU A 292 -10.64 15.45 1.77
C LEU A 292 -12.03 15.56 2.42
N GLN A 293 -13.08 15.05 1.75
CA GLN A 293 -14.42 15.03 2.32
C GLN A 293 -14.54 14.21 3.62
N PHE A 294 -13.63 13.25 3.82
CA PHE A 294 -13.54 12.44 5.05
C PHE A 294 -12.73 13.13 6.16
N ASN A 295 -12.27 14.35 5.92
CA ASN A 295 -11.42 15.12 6.83
C ASN A 295 -10.23 14.31 7.39
N PRO A 296 -9.38 13.75 6.52
CA PRO A 296 -8.21 13.00 6.92
C PRO A 296 -7.05 13.93 7.26
N THR A 297 -6.08 13.41 8.00
CA THR A 297 -4.78 14.05 8.18
C THR A 297 -3.85 13.68 7.03
N GLU A 298 -3.21 14.68 6.41
CA GLU A 298 -2.16 14.43 5.42
C GLU A 298 -0.85 14.06 6.10
N ILE A 299 -0.24 12.98 5.64
CA ILE A 299 1.11 12.60 6.02
C ILE A 299 2.04 12.62 4.81
N GLN A 300 3.29 12.99 5.03
CA GLN A 300 4.35 12.96 4.01
C GLN A 300 5.48 12.07 4.50
N VAL A 301 5.62 10.91 3.90
CA VAL A 301 6.62 9.91 4.27
C VAL A 301 7.82 10.03 3.33
N PRO A 302 9.07 10.14 3.86
CA PRO A 302 10.26 10.17 3.03
C PRO A 302 10.49 8.85 2.30
N ARG A 303 10.57 8.90 0.97
CA ARG A 303 11.17 7.86 0.15
C ARG A 303 12.67 8.11 0.13
N ILE A 304 13.40 7.34 0.89
CA ILE A 304 14.85 7.47 1.02
C ILE A 304 15.52 6.80 -0.18
N ILE A 305 16.56 7.43 -0.72
CA ILE A 305 17.28 6.97 -1.89
C ILE A 305 18.77 6.93 -1.59
N PHE A 306 19.35 5.75 -1.73
CA PHE A 306 20.79 5.53 -1.68
C PHE A 306 21.30 5.11 -3.06
N THR A 307 22.43 5.66 -3.48
CA THR A 307 23.05 5.27 -4.74
C THR A 307 24.56 5.44 -4.69
N SER A 308 25.25 4.53 -5.37
CA SER A 308 26.70 4.68 -5.62
C SER A 308 27.01 5.50 -6.88
N PHE A 309 25.99 5.78 -7.71
CA PHE A 309 26.14 6.43 -8.99
C PHE A 309 24.96 7.38 -9.27
N VAL A 310 25.17 8.66 -9.03
CA VAL A 310 24.12 9.70 -9.12
C VAL A 310 23.36 9.73 -10.46
N PRO A 311 24.00 9.52 -11.63
CA PRO A 311 23.30 9.47 -12.91
C PRO A 311 22.17 8.43 -12.99
N LEU A 312 22.20 7.35 -12.19
CA LEU A 312 21.09 6.38 -12.12
C LEU A 312 19.77 7.03 -11.69
N ILE A 313 19.81 8.04 -10.85
CA ILE A 313 18.60 8.77 -10.44
C ILE A 313 18.02 9.53 -11.62
N TRP A 314 18.85 10.16 -12.43
CA TRP A 314 18.40 10.88 -13.62
C TRP A 314 17.83 9.92 -14.67
N MET A 315 18.52 8.78 -14.89
CA MET A 315 18.02 7.72 -15.78
C MET A 315 16.68 7.16 -15.31
N ARG A 316 16.52 6.89 -14.01
CA ARG A 316 15.25 6.48 -13.41
C ARG A 316 14.15 7.52 -13.68
N ASN A 317 14.42 8.79 -13.42
CA ASN A 317 13.46 9.86 -13.60
C ASN A 317 13.08 10.05 -15.08
N LEU A 318 14.05 9.92 -15.97
CA LEU A 318 13.81 9.95 -17.41
C LEU A 318 12.95 8.75 -17.86
N ALA A 319 13.32 7.55 -17.45
CA ALA A 319 12.54 6.32 -17.75
C ALA A 319 11.09 6.43 -17.26
N GLN A 320 10.88 7.01 -16.08
CA GLN A 320 9.55 7.26 -15.54
C GLN A 320 8.77 8.28 -16.40
N LYS A 321 9.39 9.37 -16.82
CA LYS A 321 8.74 10.35 -17.72
C LYS A 321 8.39 9.72 -19.06
N CYS A 322 9.29 8.94 -19.66
CA CYS A 322 9.04 8.20 -20.90
C CYS A 322 7.90 7.20 -20.75
N TYR A 323 7.84 6.45 -19.64
CA TYR A 323 6.75 5.51 -19.36
C TYR A 323 5.38 6.20 -19.30
N TRP A 324 5.28 7.32 -18.59
CA TRP A 324 4.03 8.10 -18.52
C TRP A 324 3.65 8.71 -19.86
N ALA A 325 4.62 9.21 -20.63
CA ALA A 325 4.39 9.72 -21.97
C ALA A 325 3.88 8.62 -22.91
N MET A 326 4.49 7.43 -22.90
CA MET A 326 4.04 6.28 -23.69
C MET A 326 2.62 5.81 -23.31
N ASN A 327 2.30 5.76 -22.01
CA ASN A 327 0.96 5.39 -21.57
C ASN A 327 -0.09 6.43 -21.99
N SER A 328 0.25 7.71 -21.94
CA SER A 328 -0.58 8.79 -22.45
C SER A 328 -0.80 8.69 -23.96
N LEU A 329 0.21 8.31 -24.72
CA LEU A 329 0.09 8.08 -26.17
C LEU A 329 -0.77 6.85 -26.48
N LYS A 330 -0.54 5.72 -25.80
CA LYS A 330 -1.35 4.50 -25.96
C LYS A 330 -2.85 4.76 -25.71
N SER A 331 -3.17 5.58 -24.71
CA SER A 331 -4.57 5.97 -24.43
C SER A 331 -5.19 6.80 -25.57
N LYS A 332 -4.38 7.62 -26.27
CA LYS A 332 -4.83 8.40 -27.44
C LYS A 332 -5.05 7.53 -28.68
N PHE A 333 -4.21 6.51 -28.89
CA PHE A 333 -4.34 5.60 -30.05
C PHE A 333 -5.47 4.60 -29.91
N LYS A 334 -5.82 4.14 -28.69
CA LYS A 334 -7.04 3.34 -28.46
C LYS A 334 -8.35 4.08 -28.74
N LYS A 335 -8.31 5.40 -28.93
CA LYS A 335 -9.45 6.24 -29.28
C LYS A 335 -9.78 6.28 -30.80
N LYS A 336 -8.88 5.81 -31.66
CA LYS A 336 -9.03 5.90 -33.11
C LYS A 336 -9.49 4.56 -33.76
N LYS A 337 -9.72 3.56 -32.92
CA LYS A 337 -10.39 2.30 -33.29
C LYS A 337 -11.72 2.20 -32.51
#